data_8c0cabba1a8a1389fb8ee4e1d23ba34e
#
_entry.id   8c0cabba1a8a1389fb8ee4e1d23ba34e
#
_cell.length_a   1.000
_cell.length_b   1.000
_cell.length_c   1.000
_cell.angle_alpha   90.00
_cell.angle_beta   90.00
_cell.angle_gamma   90.00
#
_symmetry.space_group_name_H-M   'P 1'
#
loop_
_entity.id
_entity.type
_entity.pdbx_description
1 polymer ?
#
loop_
_entity_poly.entity_id
_entity_poly.type
_entity_poly.pdbx_seq_one_letter_code
_entity_poly.pdbx_strand_id
1 'polypeptide(L)'
;MNARTEPSEAEPGATARPPLVRELLLVVGLFLVYKFGRQLVAGHTPEAFRNAGRVWDWERALHLPSERSVQSLLLHGDTLAHVANTYYATVHFPATVAFLVWLYFKRPAHYVWARRVLASLTGAALVLHLAFPLAPPRMLAAAGLVDTAKVYGPSVYGPPQTDTLSNQFAAMPSLHFGWALMVAIGLIAATRSRWRPLWLLHPLVTLTVIVGTANHYWLDAIVAAALLGIALAVLHAPRRTASTAGPAREKLAPATSEKKNVLVGAGR
;
A
#
# COMPACT_ATOMS: atom_id res chain seq x y z
N MET A 1 -31.96 -49.65 6.40
CA MET A 1 -32.22 -48.19 6.26
C MET A 1 -30.86 -47.50 6.27
N ASN A 2 -30.31 -47.26 5.06
CA ASN A 2 -29.02 -46.55 4.92
C ASN A 2 -29.33 -45.08 4.75
N ALA A 3 -29.06 -44.29 5.77
CA ALA A 3 -29.03 -42.84 5.67
C ALA A 3 -27.81 -42.42 4.83
N ARG A 4 -28.02 -42.03 3.58
CA ARG A 4 -27.03 -41.33 2.78
C ARG A 4 -26.86 -39.95 3.42
N THR A 5 -25.70 -39.71 4.03
CA THR A 5 -25.18 -38.35 4.36
C THR A 5 -24.90 -37.67 3.01
N GLU A 6 -25.74 -36.72 2.64
CA GLU A 6 -25.45 -35.81 1.53
C GLU A 6 -24.22 -35.01 1.84
N PRO A 7 -23.30 -34.81 0.88
CA PRO A 7 -22.17 -33.93 1.09
C PRO A 7 -22.70 -32.50 1.27
N SER A 8 -22.34 -31.84 2.38
CA SER A 8 -22.59 -30.42 2.62
C SER A 8 -22.06 -29.62 1.43
N GLU A 9 -22.96 -29.08 0.60
CA GLU A 9 -22.59 -28.12 -0.45
C GLU A 9 -21.90 -26.96 0.19
N ALA A 10 -20.59 -26.82 -0.08
CA ALA A 10 -19.80 -25.65 0.31
C ALA A 10 -20.42 -24.44 -0.38
N GLU A 11 -20.81 -23.43 0.40
CA GLU A 11 -21.37 -22.17 -0.10
C GLU A 11 -20.52 -21.60 -1.24
N PRO A 12 -21.08 -21.35 -2.45
CA PRO A 12 -20.33 -20.79 -3.57
C PRO A 12 -20.10 -19.30 -3.32
N GLY A 13 -18.89 -18.91 -2.84
CA GLY A 13 -18.54 -17.48 -2.73
C GLY A 13 -17.44 -17.10 -1.75
N ALA A 14 -17.02 -17.96 -0.85
CA ALA A 14 -15.89 -17.66 0.04
C ALA A 14 -14.57 -17.89 -0.72
N THR A 15 -13.91 -16.82 -1.16
CA THR A 15 -12.54 -16.93 -1.68
C THR A 15 -11.67 -17.58 -0.62
N ALA A 16 -11.23 -18.83 -0.86
CA ALA A 16 -10.38 -19.56 0.06
C ALA A 16 -9.09 -18.77 0.34
N ARG A 17 -8.68 -18.71 1.60
CA ARG A 17 -7.41 -18.08 1.98
C ARG A 17 -6.26 -18.86 1.37
N PRO A 18 -5.27 -18.19 0.76
CA PRO A 18 -4.07 -18.89 0.32
C PRO A 18 -3.37 -19.57 1.51
N PRO A 19 -2.72 -20.74 1.31
CA PRO A 19 -1.96 -21.41 2.37
C PRO A 19 -0.87 -20.48 2.96
N LEU A 20 -0.85 -20.32 4.28
CA LEU A 20 0.03 -19.36 4.96
C LEU A 20 1.51 -19.61 4.64
N VAL A 21 1.95 -20.86 4.63
CA VAL A 21 3.36 -21.23 4.34
C VAL A 21 3.76 -20.76 2.94
N ARG A 22 2.89 -20.99 1.93
CA ARG A 22 3.12 -20.52 0.56
C ARG A 22 3.25 -18.98 0.50
N GLU A 23 2.41 -18.27 1.23
CA GLU A 23 2.43 -16.80 1.28
C GLU A 23 3.70 -16.29 1.94
N LEU A 24 4.12 -16.89 3.07
CA LEU A 24 5.37 -16.52 3.73
C LEU A 24 6.58 -16.75 2.82
N LEU A 25 6.67 -17.90 2.16
CA LEU A 25 7.74 -18.20 1.21
C LEU A 25 7.77 -17.20 0.04
N LEU A 26 6.60 -16.83 -0.47
CA LEU A 26 6.48 -15.85 -1.55
C LEU A 26 6.96 -14.47 -1.11
N VAL A 27 6.51 -14.00 0.07
CA VAL A 27 6.90 -12.68 0.60
C VAL A 27 8.40 -12.65 0.91
N VAL A 28 8.93 -13.69 1.54
CA VAL A 28 10.38 -13.81 1.81
C VAL A 28 11.18 -13.87 0.51
N GLY A 29 10.73 -14.64 -0.48
CA GLY A 29 11.39 -14.72 -1.79
C GLY A 29 11.42 -13.36 -2.50
N LEU A 30 10.29 -12.64 -2.54
CA LEU A 30 10.21 -11.29 -3.12
C LEU A 30 11.12 -10.30 -2.37
N PHE A 31 11.15 -10.39 -1.03
CA PHE A 31 12.03 -9.55 -0.22
C PHE A 31 13.51 -9.82 -0.53
N LEU A 32 13.90 -11.09 -0.64
CA LEU A 32 15.28 -11.46 -0.98
C LEU A 32 15.66 -10.97 -2.39
N VAL A 33 14.78 -11.18 -3.38
CA VAL A 33 15.00 -10.67 -4.75
C VAL A 33 15.19 -9.15 -4.73
N TYR A 34 14.34 -8.44 -4.01
CA TYR A 34 14.46 -6.99 -3.87
C TYR A 34 15.77 -6.59 -3.16
N LYS A 35 16.10 -7.24 -2.05
CA LYS A 35 17.31 -6.96 -1.26
C LYS A 35 18.59 -7.19 -2.10
N PHE A 36 18.70 -8.33 -2.75
CA PHE A 36 19.88 -8.64 -3.60
C PHE A 36 19.91 -7.77 -4.85
N GLY A 37 18.75 -7.54 -5.49
CA GLY A 37 18.68 -6.65 -6.67
C GLY A 37 19.17 -5.24 -6.35
N ARG A 38 18.84 -4.67 -5.19
CA ARG A 38 19.36 -3.36 -4.77
C ARG A 38 20.88 -3.32 -4.61
N GLN A 39 21.52 -4.42 -4.26
CA GLN A 39 22.98 -4.49 -4.10
C GLN A 39 23.70 -4.37 -5.46
N LEU A 40 23.05 -4.79 -6.56
CA LEU A 40 23.62 -4.66 -7.91
C LEU A 40 23.80 -3.20 -8.35
N VAL A 41 23.10 -2.27 -7.74
CA VAL A 41 23.22 -0.82 -8.01
C VAL A 41 24.38 -0.18 -7.24
N ALA A 42 24.94 -0.86 -6.24
CA ALA A 42 26.09 -0.39 -5.49
C ALA A 42 27.31 -0.28 -6.43
N GLY A 43 27.87 0.92 -6.59
CA GLY A 43 29.01 1.19 -7.48
C GLY A 43 28.74 2.23 -8.58
N HIS A 44 27.48 2.59 -8.84
CA HIS A 44 27.10 3.59 -9.85
C HIS A 44 27.02 5.01 -9.30
N THR A 45 27.84 5.34 -8.29
CA THR A 45 27.85 6.64 -7.58
C THR A 45 27.91 7.86 -8.53
N PRO A 46 28.82 7.95 -9.51
CA PRO A 46 28.88 9.12 -10.40
C PRO A 46 27.61 9.31 -11.22
N GLU A 47 27.00 8.22 -11.65
CA GLU A 47 25.75 8.23 -12.42
C GLU A 47 24.58 8.67 -11.55
N ALA A 48 24.49 8.17 -10.32
CA ALA A 48 23.44 8.55 -9.37
C ALA A 48 23.44 10.05 -9.08
N PHE A 49 24.62 10.69 -8.96
CA PHE A 49 24.72 12.13 -8.77
C PHE A 49 24.42 12.94 -10.04
N ARG A 50 24.81 12.45 -11.23
CA ARG A 50 24.41 13.09 -12.49
C ARG A 50 22.89 13.07 -12.65
N ASN A 51 22.26 11.93 -12.37
CA ASN A 51 20.81 11.81 -12.42
C ASN A 51 20.12 12.69 -11.38
N ALA A 52 20.70 12.84 -10.17
CA ALA A 52 20.23 13.75 -9.14
C ALA A 52 20.20 15.21 -9.62
N GLY A 53 21.25 15.66 -10.28
CA GLY A 53 21.29 16.99 -10.90
C GLY A 53 20.18 17.17 -11.95
N ARG A 54 19.99 16.18 -12.84
CA ARG A 54 18.92 16.22 -13.86
C ARG A 54 17.53 16.27 -13.25
N VAL A 55 17.25 15.44 -12.24
CA VAL A 55 15.96 15.44 -11.55
C VAL A 55 15.71 16.77 -10.85
N TRP A 56 16.73 17.32 -10.20
CA TRP A 56 16.68 18.64 -9.59
C TRP A 56 16.31 19.73 -10.60
N ASP A 57 16.94 19.73 -11.79
CA ASP A 57 16.67 20.69 -12.87
C ASP A 57 15.25 20.48 -13.45
N TRP A 58 14.81 19.24 -13.63
CA TRP A 58 13.45 18.95 -14.10
C TRP A 58 12.38 19.46 -13.14
N GLU A 59 12.56 19.29 -11.84
CA GLU A 59 11.61 19.82 -10.85
C GLU A 59 11.51 21.33 -10.89
N ARG A 60 12.62 22.01 -11.09
CA ARG A 60 12.64 23.49 -11.25
C ARG A 60 11.96 23.89 -12.56
N ALA A 61 12.22 23.20 -13.65
CA ALA A 61 11.58 23.44 -14.95
C ALA A 61 10.06 23.19 -14.89
N LEU A 62 9.62 22.21 -14.13
CA LEU A 62 8.21 21.88 -13.89
C LEU A 62 7.55 22.79 -12.83
N HIS A 63 8.28 23.70 -12.23
CA HIS A 63 7.82 24.61 -11.17
C HIS A 63 7.23 23.85 -9.96
N LEU A 64 7.77 22.68 -9.63
CA LEU A 64 7.35 21.94 -8.44
C LEU A 64 7.72 22.72 -7.17
N PRO A 65 6.98 22.52 -6.06
CA PRO A 65 7.28 23.19 -4.80
C PRO A 65 8.71 22.89 -4.34
N SER A 66 9.38 23.89 -3.77
CA SER A 66 10.74 23.70 -3.25
C SER A 66 10.74 22.75 -2.05
N GLU A 67 11.56 21.69 -2.10
CA GLU A 67 11.80 20.78 -0.97
C GLU A 67 12.32 21.54 0.24
N ARG A 68 13.09 22.62 0.01
CA ARG A 68 13.59 23.48 1.07
C ARG A 68 12.46 24.12 1.87
N SER A 69 11.36 24.53 1.22
CA SER A 69 10.19 25.08 1.90
C SER A 69 9.51 24.05 2.80
N VAL A 70 9.43 22.77 2.37
CA VAL A 70 8.90 21.70 3.21
C VAL A 70 9.87 21.35 4.34
N GLN A 71 11.16 21.27 4.03
CA GLN A 71 12.19 21.01 5.05
C GLN A 71 12.23 22.10 6.12
N SER A 72 12.11 23.36 5.74
CA SER A 72 12.13 24.47 6.71
C SER A 72 11.00 24.33 7.74
N LEU A 73 9.84 23.80 7.36
CA LEU A 73 8.76 23.52 8.31
C LEU A 73 9.15 22.45 9.34
N LEU A 74 9.91 21.43 8.94
CA LEU A 74 10.40 20.40 9.86
C LEU A 74 11.53 20.89 10.76
N LEU A 75 12.31 21.88 10.29
CA LEU A 75 13.46 22.41 11.01
C LEU A 75 13.11 23.56 11.99
N HIS A 76 11.81 23.87 12.20
CA HIS A 76 11.40 24.81 13.25
C HIS A 76 11.67 24.30 14.68
N GLY A 77 12.02 23.03 14.84
CA GLY A 77 12.43 22.44 16.11
C GLY A 77 13.01 21.05 15.94
N ASP A 78 14.03 20.74 16.73
CA ASP A 78 14.75 19.46 16.69
C ASP A 78 13.82 18.26 16.87
N THR A 79 12.80 18.40 17.73
CA THR A 79 11.80 17.35 18.00
C THR A 79 11.02 16.99 16.75
N LEU A 80 10.61 17.96 15.94
CA LEU A 80 9.81 17.69 14.75
C LEU A 80 10.64 16.94 13.69
N ALA A 81 11.90 17.33 13.48
CA ALA A 81 12.83 16.63 12.60
C ALA A 81 13.09 15.19 13.09
N HIS A 82 13.30 15.01 14.41
CA HIS A 82 13.48 13.69 15.01
C HIS A 82 12.23 12.79 14.82
N VAL A 83 11.04 13.34 15.06
CA VAL A 83 9.75 12.62 14.85
C VAL A 83 9.59 12.24 13.39
N ALA A 84 9.89 13.13 12.45
CA ALA A 84 9.81 12.84 11.01
C ALA A 84 10.80 11.73 10.61
N ASN A 85 12.03 11.76 11.10
CA ASN A 85 13.01 10.70 10.84
C ASN A 85 12.59 9.36 11.47
N THR A 86 12.03 9.40 12.68
CA THR A 86 11.50 8.19 13.35
C THR A 86 10.32 7.61 12.56
N TYR A 87 9.40 8.45 12.09
CA TYR A 87 8.30 8.02 11.22
C TYR A 87 8.85 7.36 9.94
N TYR A 88 9.81 8.01 9.27
CA TYR A 88 10.45 7.46 8.07
C TYR A 88 11.07 6.10 8.33
N ALA A 89 11.77 5.94 9.46
CA ALA A 89 12.48 4.71 9.81
C ALA A 89 11.55 3.55 10.22
N THR A 90 10.41 3.86 10.86
CA THR A 90 9.67 2.83 11.62
C THR A 90 8.23 2.59 11.14
N VAL A 91 7.56 3.54 10.50
CA VAL A 91 6.12 3.41 10.24
C VAL A 91 5.82 2.65 8.95
N HIS A 92 6.56 2.92 7.90
CA HIS A 92 6.29 2.41 6.56
C HIS A 92 6.14 0.87 6.49
N PHE A 93 7.16 0.15 6.95
CA PHE A 93 7.16 -1.31 6.85
C PHE A 93 6.11 -1.96 7.77
N PRO A 94 6.04 -1.64 9.07
CA PRO A 94 5.02 -2.20 9.96
C PRO A 94 3.59 -1.89 9.52
N ALA A 95 3.30 -0.68 9.02
CA ALA A 95 1.98 -0.32 8.54
C ALA A 95 1.55 -1.20 7.35
N THR A 96 2.47 -1.43 6.40
CA THR A 96 2.21 -2.30 5.24
C THR A 96 2.01 -3.75 5.65
N VAL A 97 2.83 -4.26 6.59
CA VAL A 97 2.67 -5.63 7.13
C VAL A 97 1.33 -5.76 7.86
N ALA A 98 1.00 -4.82 8.75
CA ALA A 98 -0.29 -4.82 9.47
C ALA A 98 -1.48 -4.78 8.51
N PHE A 99 -1.42 -3.96 7.46
CA PHE A 99 -2.43 -3.90 6.40
C PHE A 99 -2.60 -5.25 5.71
N LEU A 100 -1.51 -5.88 5.26
CA LEU A 100 -1.57 -7.18 4.59
C LEU A 100 -2.09 -8.29 5.52
N VAL A 101 -1.64 -8.32 6.77
CA VAL A 101 -2.12 -9.26 7.80
C VAL A 101 -3.62 -9.07 8.04
N TRP A 102 -4.06 -7.83 8.20
CA TRP A 102 -5.48 -7.53 8.37
C TRP A 102 -6.31 -7.99 7.16
N LEU A 103 -5.87 -7.70 5.93
CA LEU A 103 -6.54 -8.17 4.71
C LEU A 103 -6.57 -9.70 4.63
N TYR A 104 -5.48 -10.38 4.95
CA TYR A 104 -5.39 -11.84 4.92
C TYR A 104 -6.47 -12.48 5.79
N PHE A 105 -6.65 -11.98 7.01
CA PHE A 105 -7.65 -12.54 7.93
C PHE A 105 -9.08 -12.06 7.66
N LYS A 106 -9.27 -10.82 7.27
CA LYS A 106 -10.60 -10.20 7.17
C LYS A 106 -11.11 -10.06 5.74
N ARG A 107 -10.26 -10.02 4.72
CA ARG A 107 -10.62 -9.75 3.32
C ARG A 107 -9.71 -10.52 2.34
N PRO A 108 -9.76 -11.86 2.27
CA PRO A 108 -8.80 -12.67 1.50
C PRO A 108 -8.70 -12.29 0.01
N ALA A 109 -9.82 -11.95 -0.64
CA ALA A 109 -9.81 -11.50 -2.03
C ALA A 109 -9.04 -10.18 -2.22
N HIS A 110 -9.22 -9.20 -1.30
CA HIS A 110 -8.48 -7.95 -1.31
C HIS A 110 -7.01 -8.17 -0.95
N TYR A 111 -6.69 -9.15 -0.11
CA TYR A 111 -5.31 -9.54 0.20
C TYR A 111 -4.55 -9.97 -1.06
N VAL A 112 -5.11 -10.91 -1.82
CA VAL A 112 -4.47 -11.40 -3.05
C VAL A 112 -4.27 -10.27 -4.06
N TRP A 113 -5.26 -9.40 -4.21
CA TRP A 113 -5.16 -8.22 -5.06
C TRP A 113 -4.07 -7.25 -4.58
N ALA A 114 -4.12 -6.81 -3.32
CA ALA A 114 -3.17 -5.87 -2.75
C ALA A 114 -1.73 -6.38 -2.84
N ARG A 115 -1.51 -7.66 -2.51
CA ARG A 115 -0.20 -8.32 -2.63
C ARG A 115 0.32 -8.27 -4.06
N ARG A 116 -0.53 -8.57 -5.07
CA ARG A 116 -0.13 -8.52 -6.48
C ARG A 116 0.25 -7.10 -6.90
N VAL A 117 -0.54 -6.10 -6.51
CA VAL A 117 -0.26 -4.70 -6.81
C VAL A 117 1.06 -4.26 -6.16
N LEU A 118 1.27 -4.55 -4.86
CA LEU A 118 2.51 -4.23 -4.16
C LEU A 118 3.73 -4.93 -4.77
N ALA A 119 3.59 -6.21 -5.14
CA ALA A 119 4.66 -6.95 -5.80
C ALA A 119 5.01 -6.37 -7.17
N SER A 120 4.00 -6.00 -7.98
CA SER A 120 4.21 -5.36 -9.29
C SER A 120 4.87 -4.00 -9.16
N LEU A 121 4.41 -3.17 -8.21
CA LEU A 121 5.00 -1.86 -7.93
C LEU A 121 6.47 -2.01 -7.49
N THR A 122 6.75 -2.94 -6.57
CA THR A 122 8.10 -3.17 -6.04
C THR A 122 9.03 -3.73 -7.13
N GLY A 123 8.54 -4.63 -7.98
CA GLY A 123 9.30 -5.15 -9.13
C GLY A 123 9.62 -4.07 -10.16
N ALA A 124 8.63 -3.23 -10.51
CA ALA A 124 8.84 -2.09 -11.41
C ALA A 124 9.82 -1.07 -10.81
N ALA A 125 9.71 -0.81 -9.51
CA ALA A 125 10.66 0.06 -8.80
C ALA A 125 12.08 -0.50 -8.84
N LEU A 126 12.26 -1.81 -8.63
CA LEU A 126 13.57 -2.44 -8.71
C LEU A 126 14.20 -2.28 -10.10
N VAL A 127 13.41 -2.47 -11.16
CA VAL A 127 13.87 -2.25 -12.55
C VAL A 127 14.32 -0.80 -12.75
N LEU A 128 13.55 0.18 -12.24
CA LEU A 128 13.93 1.59 -12.33
C LEU A 128 15.16 1.92 -11.47
N HIS A 129 15.30 1.37 -10.28
CA HIS A 129 16.51 1.56 -9.47
C HIS A 129 17.77 1.06 -10.16
N LEU A 130 17.65 -0.05 -10.93
CA LEU A 130 18.75 -0.60 -11.72
C LEU A 130 19.05 0.26 -12.96
N ALA A 131 18.00 0.73 -13.66
CA ALA A 131 18.15 1.49 -14.91
C ALA A 131 18.47 2.98 -14.68
N PHE A 132 18.06 3.54 -13.53
CA PHE A 132 18.21 4.95 -13.20
C PHE A 132 18.60 5.13 -11.74
N PRO A 133 19.86 4.80 -11.36
CA PRO A 133 20.34 5.04 -10.01
C PRO A 133 20.24 6.55 -9.69
N LEU A 134 19.68 6.89 -8.52
CA LEU A 134 19.41 8.27 -8.14
C LEU A 134 19.82 8.54 -6.70
N ALA A 135 20.74 9.50 -6.52
CA ALA A 135 21.11 9.98 -5.20
C ALA A 135 19.98 10.86 -4.63
N PRO A 136 19.61 10.70 -3.33
CA PRO A 136 18.55 11.49 -2.72
C PRO A 136 18.96 12.97 -2.57
N PRO A 137 17.97 13.90 -2.42
CA PRO A 137 18.23 15.34 -2.36
C PRO A 137 19.22 15.76 -1.26
N ARG A 138 19.20 15.08 -0.09
CA ARG A 138 20.13 15.36 1.02
C ARG A 138 21.60 15.16 0.68
N MET A 139 21.90 14.37 -0.37
CA MET A 139 23.27 14.12 -0.82
C MET A 139 23.71 15.06 -1.95
N LEU A 140 22.79 15.80 -2.57
CA LEU A 140 23.07 16.73 -3.66
C LEU A 140 23.47 18.08 -3.10
N ALA A 141 24.77 18.45 -3.21
CA ALA A 141 25.27 19.71 -2.67
C ALA A 141 24.54 20.94 -3.22
N ALA A 142 24.17 20.93 -4.52
CA ALA A 142 23.43 22.02 -5.17
C ALA A 142 22.02 22.24 -4.56
N ALA A 143 21.41 21.23 -3.95
CA ALA A 143 20.12 21.35 -3.29
C ALA A 143 20.21 22.18 -2.00
N GLY A 144 21.37 22.19 -1.32
CA GLY A 144 21.58 22.92 -0.06
C GLY A 144 20.62 22.50 1.05
N LEU A 145 20.22 21.21 1.06
CA LEU A 145 19.30 20.62 2.03
C LEU A 145 20.10 19.96 3.17
N VAL A 146 19.50 19.95 4.35
CA VAL A 146 20.08 19.32 5.54
C VAL A 146 19.77 17.82 5.52
N ASP A 147 20.77 16.98 5.77
CA ASP A 147 20.56 15.56 6.07
C ASP A 147 20.02 15.44 7.51
N THR A 148 18.69 15.48 7.63
CA THR A 148 18.01 15.51 8.93
C THR A 148 18.27 14.25 9.75
N ALA A 149 18.42 13.11 9.10
CA ALA A 149 18.69 11.84 9.80
C ALA A 149 20.10 11.84 10.42
N LYS A 150 21.06 12.46 9.75
CA LYS A 150 22.42 12.59 10.27
C LYS A 150 22.52 13.60 11.41
N VAL A 151 21.74 14.70 11.36
CA VAL A 151 21.81 15.78 12.35
C VAL A 151 20.95 15.49 13.57
N TYR A 152 19.72 15.01 13.37
CA TYR A 152 18.71 14.86 14.43
C TYR A 152 18.40 13.38 14.77
N GLY A 153 18.91 12.40 13.95
CA GLY A 153 18.58 10.96 14.11
C GLY A 153 17.08 10.64 14.09
N PRO A 154 16.74 9.36 14.15
CA PRO A 154 17.61 8.23 13.87
C PRO A 154 17.97 8.13 12.38
N SER A 155 19.17 7.64 12.07
CA SER A 155 19.57 7.34 10.70
C SER A 155 19.34 5.84 10.42
N VAL A 156 18.67 5.55 9.30
CA VAL A 156 18.49 4.18 8.78
C VAL A 156 19.63 3.77 7.83
N TYR A 157 20.52 4.69 7.53
CA TYR A 157 21.66 4.51 6.63
C TYR A 157 22.95 4.62 7.40
N GLY A 158 23.85 3.68 7.17
CA GLY A 158 25.25 3.78 7.59
C GLY A 158 26.04 4.76 6.72
N PRO A 159 27.35 4.94 6.99
CA PRO A 159 28.21 5.71 6.10
C PRO A 159 28.19 5.11 4.68
N PRO A 160 28.06 5.93 3.62
CA PRO A 160 27.92 5.44 2.24
C PRO A 160 29.04 4.48 1.78
N GLN A 161 30.22 4.60 2.38
CA GLN A 161 31.39 3.78 2.03
C GLN A 161 31.36 2.38 2.67
N THR A 162 30.66 2.20 3.77
CA THR A 162 30.64 0.96 4.56
C THR A 162 29.27 0.29 4.63
N ASP A 163 28.20 1.00 4.25
CA ASP A 163 26.84 0.49 4.25
C ASP A 163 26.58 -0.38 3.02
N THR A 164 26.93 -1.66 3.13
CA THR A 164 26.66 -2.67 2.12
C THR A 164 25.20 -3.18 2.14
N LEU A 165 24.42 -2.82 3.16
CA LEU A 165 23.06 -3.33 3.37
C LEU A 165 21.98 -2.41 2.79
N SER A 166 22.22 -1.09 2.73
CA SER A 166 21.26 -0.12 2.22
C SER A 166 21.83 0.65 1.02
N ASN A 167 21.30 0.36 -0.17
CA ASN A 167 21.61 1.17 -1.33
C ASN A 167 20.95 2.55 -1.21
N GLN A 168 21.74 3.58 -0.98
CA GLN A 168 21.28 4.97 -0.85
C GLN A 168 20.92 5.61 -2.20
N PHE A 169 21.30 4.99 -3.34
CA PHE A 169 21.07 5.50 -4.68
C PHE A 169 19.79 4.98 -5.34
N ALA A 170 18.83 4.53 -4.54
CA ALA A 170 17.53 4.04 -4.98
C ALA A 170 16.41 5.01 -4.58
N ALA A 171 16.56 6.31 -4.92
CA ALA A 171 15.57 7.31 -4.54
C ALA A 171 14.31 7.23 -5.42
N MET A 172 14.42 7.03 -6.74
CA MET A 172 13.29 6.99 -7.67
C MET A 172 13.02 5.58 -8.18
N PRO A 173 11.79 5.08 -8.04
CA PRO A 173 10.62 5.69 -7.42
C PRO A 173 10.59 5.52 -5.90
N SER A 174 9.86 6.39 -5.19
CA SER A 174 9.69 6.28 -3.74
C SER A 174 8.75 5.13 -3.36
N LEU A 175 9.31 4.01 -2.87
CA LEU A 175 8.51 2.91 -2.35
C LEU A 175 7.81 3.28 -1.03
N HIS A 176 8.38 4.17 -0.22
CA HIS A 176 7.71 4.68 0.98
C HIS A 176 6.36 5.30 0.64
N PHE A 177 6.33 6.18 -0.34
CA PHE A 177 5.10 6.82 -0.79
C PHE A 177 4.18 5.84 -1.52
N GLY A 178 4.72 5.06 -2.46
CA GLY A 178 3.93 4.13 -3.27
C GLY A 178 3.19 3.08 -2.43
N TRP A 179 3.85 2.51 -1.40
CA TRP A 179 3.22 1.55 -0.50
C TRP A 179 2.22 2.22 0.44
N ALA A 180 2.54 3.41 0.99
CA ALA A 180 1.60 4.18 1.81
C ALA A 180 0.32 4.51 1.04
N LEU A 181 0.45 4.89 -0.24
CA LEU A 181 -0.68 5.16 -1.12
C LEU A 181 -1.49 3.89 -1.40
N MET A 182 -0.82 2.74 -1.65
CA MET A 182 -1.51 1.46 -1.83
C MET A 182 -2.23 1.01 -0.56
N VAL A 183 -1.65 1.21 0.63
CA VAL A 183 -2.32 0.93 1.91
C VAL A 183 -3.61 1.73 2.02
N ALA A 184 -3.57 3.04 1.75
CA ALA A 184 -4.74 3.90 1.80
C ALA A 184 -5.82 3.46 0.79
N ILE A 185 -5.46 3.24 -0.47
CA ILE A 185 -6.37 2.77 -1.52
C ILE A 185 -6.98 1.42 -1.14
N GLY A 186 -6.16 0.49 -0.65
CA GLY A 186 -6.59 -0.85 -0.25
C GLY A 186 -7.57 -0.81 0.92
N LEU A 187 -7.33 0.03 1.93
CA LEU A 187 -8.25 0.21 3.06
C LEU A 187 -9.55 0.89 2.62
N ILE A 188 -9.49 1.89 1.74
CA ILE A 188 -10.68 2.52 1.16
C ILE A 188 -11.51 1.50 0.37
N ALA A 189 -10.86 0.64 -0.41
CA ALA A 189 -11.54 -0.41 -1.18
C ALA A 189 -12.15 -1.50 -0.29
N ALA A 190 -11.46 -1.90 0.77
CA ALA A 190 -11.87 -3.01 1.64
C ALA A 190 -12.86 -2.61 2.75
N THR A 191 -13.00 -1.31 3.08
CA THR A 191 -13.88 -0.81 4.16
C THR A 191 -15.10 -0.10 3.63
N ARG A 192 -16.17 -0.02 4.47
CA ARG A 192 -17.44 0.67 4.13
C ARG A 192 -17.70 1.91 5.00
N SER A 193 -16.76 2.29 5.86
CA SER A 193 -16.91 3.44 6.75
C SER A 193 -16.99 4.75 5.95
N ARG A 194 -17.82 5.70 6.41
CA ARG A 194 -17.83 7.08 5.90
C ARG A 194 -16.49 7.79 6.11
N TRP A 195 -15.73 7.37 7.10
CA TRP A 195 -14.43 7.92 7.46
C TRP A 195 -13.26 7.35 6.63
N ARG A 196 -13.55 6.43 5.70
CA ARG A 196 -12.52 5.81 4.84
C ARG A 196 -11.60 6.80 4.11
N PRO A 197 -12.02 8.05 3.71
CA PRO A 197 -11.08 8.99 3.09
C PRO A 197 -9.95 9.42 4.02
N LEU A 198 -10.10 9.30 5.36
CA LEU A 198 -9.03 9.62 6.31
C LEU A 198 -7.78 8.73 6.14
N TRP A 199 -7.90 7.57 5.51
CA TRP A 199 -6.76 6.74 5.16
C TRP A 199 -5.77 7.45 4.23
N LEU A 200 -6.22 8.47 3.46
CA LEU A 200 -5.36 9.29 2.61
C LEU A 200 -4.41 10.19 3.43
N LEU A 201 -4.64 10.39 4.71
CA LEU A 201 -3.70 11.09 5.59
C LEU A 201 -2.36 10.32 5.69
N HIS A 202 -2.39 8.99 5.62
CA HIS A 202 -1.16 8.19 5.67
C HIS A 202 -0.18 8.51 4.52
N PRO A 203 -0.55 8.41 3.23
CA PRO A 203 0.35 8.81 2.15
C PRO A 203 0.66 10.31 2.16
N LEU A 204 -0.25 11.19 2.60
CA LEU A 204 0.00 12.61 2.70
C LEU A 204 1.09 12.93 3.73
N VAL A 205 1.00 12.36 4.94
CA VAL A 205 2.03 12.48 5.97
C VAL A 205 3.35 11.86 5.47
N THR A 206 3.28 10.68 4.85
CA THR A 206 4.47 10.04 4.28
C THR A 206 5.15 10.93 3.25
N LEU A 207 4.39 11.55 2.34
CA LEU A 207 4.92 12.48 1.33
C LEU A 207 5.63 13.68 1.98
N THR A 208 4.98 14.31 2.96
CA THR A 208 5.57 15.43 3.71
C THR A 208 6.88 15.03 4.40
N VAL A 209 6.89 13.83 5.00
CA VAL A 209 8.07 13.31 5.69
C VAL A 209 9.21 13.04 4.71
N ILE A 210 8.96 12.30 3.61
CA ILE A 210 10.04 11.91 2.68
C ILE A 210 10.67 13.10 1.97
N VAL A 211 9.88 14.14 1.66
CA VAL A 211 10.35 15.36 1.03
C VAL A 211 11.03 16.26 2.07
N GLY A 212 10.40 16.48 3.22
CA GLY A 212 10.93 17.36 4.27
C GLY A 212 12.19 16.82 4.94
N THR A 213 12.38 15.49 4.99
CA THR A 213 13.65 14.88 5.44
C THR A 213 14.71 14.80 4.34
N ALA A 214 14.42 15.35 3.15
CA ALA A 214 15.27 15.31 1.96
C ALA A 214 15.72 13.89 1.54
N ASN A 215 14.91 12.89 1.83
CA ASN A 215 15.14 11.51 1.38
C ASN A 215 14.67 11.28 -0.04
N HIS A 216 13.69 12.06 -0.53
CA HIS A 216 13.09 11.91 -1.86
C HIS A 216 12.77 13.26 -2.49
N TYR A 217 12.82 13.28 -3.83
CA TYR A 217 12.29 14.32 -4.69
C TYR A 217 10.76 14.20 -4.82
N TRP A 218 10.06 15.25 -5.24
CA TRP A 218 8.65 15.18 -5.62
C TRP A 218 8.43 14.21 -6.78
N LEU A 219 9.34 14.23 -7.77
CA LEU A 219 9.28 13.32 -8.92
C LEU A 219 9.36 11.85 -8.51
N ASP A 220 10.06 11.51 -7.42
CA ASP A 220 10.10 10.13 -6.91
C ASP A 220 8.71 9.64 -6.51
N ALA A 221 7.92 10.51 -5.88
CA ALA A 221 6.55 10.22 -5.47
C ALA A 221 5.60 10.21 -6.68
N ILE A 222 5.76 11.12 -7.63
CA ILE A 222 4.96 11.18 -8.87
C ILE A 222 5.16 9.91 -9.68
N VAL A 223 6.41 9.47 -9.88
CA VAL A 223 6.72 8.22 -10.60
C VAL A 223 6.15 7.01 -9.84
N ALA A 224 6.26 6.98 -8.52
CA ALA A 224 5.66 5.90 -7.72
C ALA A 224 4.13 5.87 -7.85
N ALA A 225 3.46 7.03 -7.84
CA ALA A 225 2.02 7.13 -8.07
C ALA A 225 1.62 6.68 -9.47
N ALA A 226 2.39 7.04 -10.50
CA ALA A 226 2.14 6.63 -11.89
C ALA A 226 2.28 5.10 -12.05
N LEU A 227 3.33 4.50 -11.51
CA LEU A 227 3.53 3.05 -11.52
C LEU A 227 2.40 2.32 -10.77
N LEU A 228 2.00 2.84 -9.61
CA LEU A 228 0.88 2.30 -8.86
C LEU A 228 -0.42 2.42 -9.66
N GLY A 229 -0.66 3.55 -10.32
CA GLY A 229 -1.82 3.77 -11.18
C GLY A 229 -1.89 2.75 -12.32
N ILE A 230 -0.76 2.48 -12.99
CA ILE A 230 -0.65 1.44 -14.02
C ILE A 230 -0.95 0.05 -13.43
N ALA A 231 -0.35 -0.29 -12.29
CA ALA A 231 -0.60 -1.57 -11.64
C ALA A 231 -2.09 -1.74 -11.26
N LEU A 232 -2.74 -0.70 -10.77
CA LEU A 232 -4.17 -0.70 -10.43
C LEU A 232 -5.08 -0.79 -11.66
N ALA A 233 -4.68 -0.19 -12.78
CA ALA A 233 -5.41 -0.28 -14.04
C ALA A 233 -5.39 -1.70 -14.63
N VAL A 234 -4.25 -2.41 -14.46
CA VAL A 234 -4.08 -3.79 -14.92
C VAL A 234 -4.69 -4.80 -13.93
N LEU A 235 -4.49 -4.58 -12.64
CA LEU A 235 -4.91 -5.47 -11.56
C LEU A 235 -6.15 -4.91 -10.85
N HIS A 236 -7.32 -5.27 -11.37
CA HIS A 236 -8.59 -4.74 -10.84
C HIS A 236 -8.89 -5.24 -9.43
N ALA A 237 -9.40 -4.35 -8.59
CA ALA A 237 -9.89 -4.71 -7.26
C ALA A 237 -11.06 -5.70 -7.34
N PRO A 238 -11.20 -6.63 -6.38
CA PRO A 238 -12.33 -7.53 -6.30
C PRO A 238 -13.64 -6.73 -6.28
N ARG A 239 -14.60 -7.14 -7.12
CA ARG A 239 -15.95 -6.55 -7.10
C ARG A 239 -16.57 -6.79 -5.73
N ARG A 240 -17.18 -5.76 -5.18
CA ARG A 240 -17.98 -5.88 -3.96
C ARG A 240 -19.18 -6.75 -4.32
N THR A 241 -19.23 -7.97 -3.82
CA THR A 241 -20.48 -8.74 -3.83
C THR A 241 -21.53 -7.92 -3.09
N ALA A 242 -22.56 -7.47 -3.81
CA ALA A 242 -23.76 -6.97 -3.16
C ALA A 242 -24.23 -8.12 -2.26
N SER A 243 -24.40 -7.85 -0.95
CA SER A 243 -25.10 -8.76 -0.07
C SER A 243 -26.45 -9.00 -0.75
N THR A 244 -26.64 -10.17 -1.33
CA THR A 244 -27.98 -10.63 -1.72
C THR A 244 -28.80 -10.53 -0.47
N ALA A 245 -29.70 -9.53 -0.43
CA ALA A 245 -30.77 -9.49 0.57
C ALA A 245 -31.38 -10.89 0.54
N GLY A 246 -31.43 -11.52 1.71
CA GLY A 246 -32.00 -12.87 1.85
C GLY A 246 -33.35 -12.93 1.17
N PRO A 247 -33.76 -14.13 0.73
CA PRO A 247 -35.01 -14.31 0.00
C PRO A 247 -36.13 -13.61 0.77
N ALA A 248 -36.88 -12.78 0.05
CA ALA A 248 -38.04 -12.10 0.59
C ALA A 248 -38.89 -13.16 1.30
N ARG A 249 -39.06 -12.97 2.60
CA ARG A 249 -39.92 -13.78 3.45
C ARG A 249 -41.30 -13.77 2.78
N GLU A 250 -41.60 -14.82 2.05
CA GLU A 250 -42.92 -15.04 1.45
C GLU A 250 -43.94 -14.90 2.57
N LYS A 251 -44.70 -13.83 2.52
CA LYS A 251 -45.81 -13.62 3.47
C LYS A 251 -46.81 -14.75 3.18
N LEU A 252 -46.79 -15.75 4.04
CA LEU A 252 -47.87 -16.75 4.08
C LEU A 252 -49.19 -15.96 4.21
N ALA A 253 -49.99 -16.00 3.16
CA ALA A 253 -51.37 -15.52 3.19
C ALA A 253 -52.16 -16.33 4.22
N PRO A 254 -53.01 -15.67 5.05
CA PRO A 254 -53.80 -16.41 6.03
C PRO A 254 -54.79 -17.34 5.30
N ALA A 255 -54.76 -18.62 5.67
CA ALA A 255 -55.71 -19.61 5.18
C ALA A 255 -57.17 -19.19 5.49
N THR A 256 -57.96 -18.96 4.45
CA THR A 256 -59.38 -18.72 4.54
C THR A 256 -60.08 -19.98 5.09
N SER A 257 -60.59 -19.90 6.32
CA SER A 257 -61.43 -20.89 6.96
C SER A 257 -62.78 -20.99 6.21
N GLU A 258 -62.99 -22.02 5.41
CA GLU A 258 -64.25 -22.34 4.78
C GLU A 258 -65.19 -22.91 5.82
N LYS A 259 -66.19 -22.15 6.27
CA LYS A 259 -67.28 -22.60 7.13
C LYS A 259 -68.22 -23.49 6.34
N LYS A 260 -68.18 -24.79 6.60
CA LYS A 260 -69.14 -25.79 6.15
C LYS A 260 -70.46 -25.60 6.88
N ASN A 261 -71.47 -25.02 6.23
CA ASN A 261 -72.84 -25.02 6.71
C ASN A 261 -73.46 -26.43 6.55
N VAL A 262 -73.70 -27.07 7.69
CA VAL A 262 -74.49 -28.27 7.76
C VAL A 262 -75.95 -27.83 7.92
N LEU A 263 -76.75 -28.03 6.90
CA LEU A 263 -78.24 -27.98 6.95
C LEU A 263 -78.80 -29.29 7.59
N VAL A 264 -79.31 -29.16 8.78
CA VAL A 264 -80.15 -30.18 9.41
C VAL A 264 -81.58 -29.95 8.92
N GLY A 265 -82.11 -30.90 8.11
CA GLY A 265 -83.47 -30.94 7.81
C GLY A 265 -84.24 -31.70 8.92
N ALA A 266 -85.30 -31.04 9.46
CA ALA A 266 -86.31 -31.75 10.26
C ALA A 266 -87.64 -31.74 9.46
N GLY A 267 -88.13 -32.89 9.17
CA GLY A 267 -89.43 -33.10 8.57
C GLY A 267 -90.55 -32.95 9.59
N ARG A 268 -91.50 -32.37 9.17
CA ARG A 268 -92.93 -32.75 9.11
C ARG A 268 -93.72 -31.61 8.57
#